data_3e5d8b1b38b4361c6e95a47fc3bb0886
#
_entry.id   3e5d8b1b38b4361c6e95a47fc3bb0886
#
_cell.length_a   1.000
_cell.length_b   1.000
_cell.length_c   1.000
_cell.angle_alpha   90.00
_cell.angle_beta   90.00
_cell.angle_gamma   90.00
#
_symmetry.space_group_name_H-M   'P 1'
#
loop_
_entity.id
_entity.type
_entity.pdbx_description
1 polymer ?
#
loop_
_entity_poly.entity_id
_entity_poly.type
_entity_poly.pdbx_seq_one_letter_code
_entity_poly.pdbx_strand_id
1 'polypeptide(L)'
;MIGTNGMGHTFPGACYPFGGVQVSPDTDTIPHNINGRYQPGVYDYCAGYQDRDKTIVGFSHTHFSGTGHSDMGDILLMPFTGEVQLNPGTADNPDGGYRSRFSHETEKASPGYYEVRLSDDDILVQLTATPHCGIHKYTYPQGETQKLIVDLNHCL
;
A
#
# COMPACT_ATOMS: atom_id res chain seq x y z
N MET A 1 -14.06 5.70 1.42
CA MET A 1 -13.66 5.49 2.84
C MET A 1 -13.50 6.85 3.52
N ILE A 2 -13.74 6.95 4.84
CA ILE A 2 -13.69 8.25 5.54
C ILE A 2 -12.24 8.64 5.80
N GLY A 3 -11.85 9.87 5.41
CA GLY A 3 -10.53 10.44 5.68
C GLY A 3 -9.40 9.94 4.78
N THR A 4 -9.67 9.11 3.79
CA THR A 4 -8.65 8.55 2.88
C THR A 4 -8.44 9.40 1.62
N ASN A 5 -8.94 10.63 1.58
CA ASN A 5 -8.79 11.51 0.44
C ASN A 5 -8.33 12.92 0.86
N GLY A 6 -7.51 13.56 0.03
CA GLY A 6 -6.96 14.88 0.25
C GLY A 6 -6.19 14.96 1.57
N MET A 7 -6.57 15.90 2.43
CA MET A 7 -5.89 16.18 3.70
C MET A 7 -6.43 15.35 4.89
N GLY A 8 -7.14 14.26 4.64
CA GLY A 8 -7.69 13.42 5.71
C GLY A 8 -6.64 12.55 6.41
N HIS A 9 -5.60 12.18 5.73
CA HIS A 9 -4.45 11.40 6.23
C HIS A 9 -4.84 10.19 7.07
N THR A 10 -5.68 9.33 6.50
CA THR A 10 -6.03 8.05 7.11
C THR A 10 -5.76 6.91 6.14
N PHE A 11 -5.38 5.76 6.66
CA PHE A 11 -5.20 4.54 5.88
C PHE A 11 -6.42 3.62 6.02
N PRO A 12 -6.81 2.86 4.97
CA PRO A 12 -7.97 1.98 5.01
C PRO A 12 -7.68 0.59 5.59
N GLY A 13 -6.41 0.30 5.85
CA GLY A 13 -5.95 -1.03 6.20
C GLY A 13 -6.35 -1.51 7.60
N ALA A 14 -5.92 -2.73 7.90
CA ALA A 14 -6.25 -3.40 9.16
C ALA A 14 -5.30 -3.00 10.29
N CYS A 15 -5.86 -2.63 11.42
CA CYS A 15 -5.11 -2.47 12.67
C CYS A 15 -5.91 -3.02 13.85
N TYR A 16 -5.19 -3.45 14.90
CA TYR A 16 -5.77 -3.71 16.20
C TYR A 16 -5.68 -2.41 17.03
N PRO A 17 -6.72 -2.01 17.77
CA PRO A 17 -6.66 -0.80 18.58
C PRO A 17 -5.43 -0.77 19.49
N PHE A 18 -4.62 0.30 19.39
CA PHE A 18 -3.35 0.48 20.13
C PHE A 18 -2.27 -0.56 19.81
N GLY A 19 -2.41 -1.34 18.75
CA GLY A 19 -1.37 -2.26 18.27
C GLY A 19 -0.20 -1.53 17.59
N GLY A 20 0.98 -2.16 17.60
CA GLY A 20 2.19 -1.65 16.94
C GLY A 20 2.23 -1.96 15.42
N VAL A 21 1.24 -2.66 14.89
CA VAL A 21 1.18 -3.03 13.46
C VAL A 21 -0.11 -2.52 12.84
N GLN A 22 0.04 -1.80 11.73
CA GLN A 22 -1.03 -1.29 10.89
C GLN A 22 -0.75 -1.73 9.46
N VAL A 23 -1.44 -2.77 8.99
CA VAL A 23 -1.23 -3.32 7.64
C VAL A 23 -2.16 -2.65 6.66
N SER A 24 -1.62 -1.91 5.70
CA SER A 24 -2.42 -1.13 4.75
C SER A 24 -1.81 -1.09 3.36
N PRO A 25 -2.63 -0.89 2.30
CA PRO A 25 -2.09 -0.55 0.99
C PRO A 25 -1.45 0.84 1.01
N ASP A 26 -0.33 0.97 0.31
CA ASP A 26 0.28 2.23 -0.07
C ASP A 26 0.04 2.47 -1.56
N THR A 27 -0.55 3.63 -1.90
CA THR A 27 -0.88 3.95 -3.29
C THR A 27 0.22 4.72 -3.98
N ASP A 28 0.97 5.53 -3.24
CA ASP A 28 2.20 6.17 -3.74
C ASP A 28 3.09 6.63 -2.59
N THR A 29 4.31 7.03 -2.95
CA THR A 29 5.27 7.72 -2.08
C THR A 29 5.91 8.85 -2.86
N ILE A 30 6.21 9.96 -2.18
CA ILE A 30 6.90 11.09 -2.78
C ILE A 30 8.18 11.37 -1.98
N PRO A 31 9.36 11.36 -2.61
CA PRO A 31 10.60 11.69 -1.91
C PRO A 31 10.53 13.08 -1.26
N HIS A 32 10.98 13.21 -0.02
CA HIS A 32 11.05 14.49 0.69
C HIS A 32 11.80 15.57 -0.09
N ASN A 33 12.86 15.18 -0.78
CA ASN A 33 13.71 16.06 -1.54
C ASN A 33 14.02 15.49 -2.92
N ILE A 34 13.85 16.31 -3.94
CA ILE A 34 14.34 16.01 -5.29
C ILE A 34 15.31 17.10 -5.67
N ASN A 35 16.57 16.76 -5.97
CA ASN A 35 17.65 17.69 -6.31
C ASN A 35 17.82 18.82 -5.26
N GLY A 36 17.73 18.50 -3.97
CA GLY A 36 17.87 19.45 -2.86
C GLY A 36 16.66 20.35 -2.61
N ARG A 37 15.54 20.12 -3.30
CA ARG A 37 14.31 20.87 -3.10
C ARG A 37 13.27 20.01 -2.40
N TYR A 38 12.70 20.53 -1.32
CA TYR A 38 11.58 19.92 -0.63
C TYR A 38 10.37 19.74 -1.56
N GLN A 39 9.72 18.58 -1.46
CA GLN A 39 8.55 18.24 -2.25
C GLN A 39 7.29 18.32 -1.37
N PRO A 40 6.48 19.39 -1.49
CA PRO A 40 5.30 19.53 -0.62
C PRO A 40 4.25 18.43 -0.82
N GLY A 41 4.26 17.76 -1.97
CA GLY A 41 3.37 16.60 -2.23
C GLY A 41 3.60 15.41 -1.32
N VAL A 42 4.75 15.32 -0.65
CA VAL A 42 5.00 14.27 0.35
C VAL A 42 3.95 14.27 1.47
N TYR A 43 3.40 15.44 1.76
CA TYR A 43 2.37 15.60 2.79
C TYR A 43 1.07 14.87 2.44
N ASP A 44 0.72 14.77 1.17
CA ASP A 44 -0.50 14.08 0.72
C ASP A 44 -0.45 12.58 1.05
N TYR A 45 0.75 12.00 1.07
CA TYR A 45 0.97 10.55 1.24
C TYR A 45 1.49 10.14 2.62
N CYS A 46 1.43 11.00 3.62
CA CYS A 46 1.92 10.68 4.96
C CYS A 46 1.16 9.52 5.66
N ALA A 47 0.01 9.08 5.13
CA ALA A 47 -0.68 7.88 5.54
C ALA A 47 -0.59 6.73 4.49
N GLY A 48 0.22 6.90 3.45
CA GLY A 48 0.47 5.91 2.40
C GLY A 48 -0.63 5.75 1.36
N TYR A 49 -1.84 6.19 1.61
CA TYR A 49 -3.01 5.93 0.78
C TYR A 49 -3.80 7.19 0.42
N GLN A 50 -4.20 7.28 -0.85
CA GLN A 50 -5.15 8.28 -1.34
C GLN A 50 -6.27 7.61 -2.17
N ASP A 51 -7.51 7.87 -1.81
CA ASP A 51 -8.73 7.31 -2.46
C ASP A 51 -8.89 7.73 -3.94
N ARG A 52 -8.17 8.73 -4.38
CA ARG A 52 -8.13 9.17 -5.80
C ARG A 52 -7.26 8.29 -6.69
N ASP A 53 -6.35 7.51 -6.11
CA ASP A 53 -5.34 6.76 -6.84
C ASP A 53 -5.91 5.49 -7.48
N LYS A 54 -5.24 4.97 -8.49
CA LYS A 54 -5.66 3.82 -9.28
C LYS A 54 -4.65 2.67 -9.24
N THR A 55 -3.56 2.85 -8.50
CA THR A 55 -2.51 1.83 -8.37
C THR A 55 -2.11 1.68 -6.91
N ILE A 56 -1.72 0.47 -6.53
CA ILE A 56 -1.13 0.13 -5.23
C ILE A 56 0.34 -0.24 -5.47
N VAL A 57 1.24 0.37 -4.71
CA VAL A 57 2.67 0.05 -4.69
C VAL A 57 2.89 -1.27 -3.94
N GLY A 58 2.18 -1.47 -2.86
CA GLY A 58 2.24 -2.67 -2.04
C GLY A 58 1.49 -2.48 -0.73
N PHE A 59 1.79 -3.34 0.23
CA PHE A 59 1.14 -3.38 1.54
C PHE A 59 2.21 -3.32 2.63
N SER A 60 2.33 -2.17 3.30
CA SER A 60 3.31 -1.98 4.38
C SER A 60 2.70 -2.19 5.77
N HIS A 61 3.53 -2.22 6.80
CA HIS A 61 3.14 -2.69 8.14
C HIS A 61 3.04 -1.60 9.19
N THR A 62 3.45 -0.37 8.86
CA THR A 62 3.45 0.74 9.82
C THR A 62 2.84 1.99 9.21
N HIS A 63 1.78 2.51 9.84
CA HIS A 63 1.07 3.71 9.38
C HIS A 63 0.62 4.57 10.54
N PHE A 64 0.56 5.89 10.31
CA PHE A 64 -0.13 6.83 11.18
C PHE A 64 -1.42 7.34 10.54
N SER A 65 -2.40 7.67 11.36
CA SER A 65 -3.62 8.37 10.93
C SER A 65 -3.67 9.76 11.52
N GLY A 66 -4.04 10.74 10.71
CA GLY A 66 -4.34 12.10 11.14
C GLY A 66 -3.13 13.00 11.38
N THR A 67 -1.91 12.54 11.21
CA THR A 67 -0.70 13.37 11.29
C THR A 67 -0.17 13.68 9.91
N GLY A 68 0.39 14.85 9.75
CA GLY A 68 1.05 15.26 8.52
C GLY A 68 2.55 14.94 8.52
N HIS A 69 2.95 13.76 8.90
CA HIS A 69 4.35 13.33 8.90
C HIS A 69 4.52 12.10 8.03
N SER A 70 5.38 12.19 7.05
CA SER A 70 5.79 11.06 6.21
C SER A 70 6.98 10.36 6.89
N ASP A 71 6.69 9.38 7.68
CA ASP A 71 7.65 8.56 8.43
C ASP A 71 6.95 7.25 8.72
N MET A 72 7.40 6.18 8.23
CA MET A 72 6.84 4.82 8.31
C MET A 72 6.64 4.21 6.91
N GLY A 73 5.72 3.25 6.77
CA GLY A 73 5.58 2.45 5.55
C GLY A 73 6.58 1.30 5.52
N ASP A 74 7.11 0.91 6.69
CA ASP A 74 8.14 -0.11 6.78
C ASP A 74 7.66 -1.48 6.31
N ILE A 75 8.57 -2.23 5.70
CA ILE A 75 8.39 -3.62 5.27
C ILE A 75 7.19 -3.76 4.33
N LEU A 76 7.37 -3.25 3.12
CA LEU A 76 6.35 -3.37 2.08
C LEU A 76 6.39 -4.76 1.44
N LEU A 77 5.23 -5.36 1.29
CA LEU A 77 5.01 -6.63 0.60
C LEU A 77 4.16 -6.42 -0.65
N MET A 78 4.59 -6.98 -1.80
CA MET A 78 3.80 -6.95 -3.02
C MET A 78 3.74 -8.33 -3.67
N PRO A 79 2.56 -8.99 -3.71
CA PRO A 79 2.38 -10.24 -4.43
C PRO A 79 2.27 -10.00 -5.93
N PHE A 80 2.83 -10.91 -6.75
CA PHE A 80 2.79 -10.83 -8.20
C PHE A 80 2.98 -12.21 -8.86
N THR A 81 2.75 -12.31 -10.17
CA THR A 81 2.91 -13.58 -10.93
C THR A 81 4.00 -13.48 -12.01
N GLY A 82 4.01 -12.49 -12.84
CA GLY A 82 4.84 -12.30 -14.02
C GLY A 82 6.36 -12.26 -13.82
N GLU A 83 7.05 -11.49 -14.62
CA GLU A 83 8.50 -11.26 -14.48
C GLU A 83 8.83 -10.42 -13.25
N VAL A 84 10.02 -10.64 -12.68
CA VAL A 84 10.47 -9.90 -11.50
C VAL A 84 10.84 -8.48 -11.89
N GLN A 85 10.11 -7.52 -11.35
CA GLN A 85 10.42 -6.10 -11.39
C GLN A 85 10.92 -5.67 -10.01
N LEU A 86 12.04 -4.94 -9.94
CA LEU A 86 12.62 -4.48 -8.67
C LEU A 86 12.36 -3.00 -8.36
N ASN A 87 11.75 -2.29 -9.29
CA ASN A 87 11.35 -0.91 -9.11
C ASN A 87 9.85 -0.81 -8.84
N PRO A 88 9.39 0.13 -8.04
CA PRO A 88 7.95 0.31 -7.79
C PRO A 88 7.17 0.82 -9.02
N GLY A 89 7.86 1.37 -10.03
CA GLY A 89 7.20 2.09 -11.11
C GLY A 89 6.65 3.44 -10.64
N THR A 90 5.81 4.06 -11.46
CA THR A 90 5.10 5.31 -11.12
C THR A 90 3.60 5.16 -11.41
N ALA A 91 2.78 6.02 -10.80
CA ALA A 91 1.33 6.02 -11.06
C ALA A 91 1.00 6.23 -12.55
N ASP A 92 1.80 7.05 -13.24
CA ASP A 92 1.65 7.32 -14.69
C ASP A 92 2.19 6.19 -15.59
N ASN A 93 3.10 5.37 -15.06
CA ASN A 93 3.68 4.22 -15.78
C ASN A 93 3.78 3.00 -14.84
N PRO A 94 2.64 2.39 -14.50
CA PRO A 94 2.61 1.24 -13.60
C PRO A 94 3.30 0.00 -14.20
N ASP A 95 3.25 -0.17 -15.52
CA ASP A 95 3.90 -1.30 -16.22
C ASP A 95 5.44 -1.26 -16.15
N GLY A 96 6.02 -0.15 -15.74
CA GLY A 96 7.46 0.01 -15.53
C GLY A 96 7.96 -0.50 -14.17
N GLY A 97 7.13 -1.18 -13.38
CA GLY A 97 7.50 -1.63 -12.04
C GLY A 97 6.59 -2.71 -11.48
N TYR A 98 6.74 -3.00 -10.19
CA TYR A 98 5.97 -4.04 -9.51
C TYR A 98 4.61 -3.58 -8.97
N ARG A 99 4.26 -2.27 -9.03
CA ARG A 99 2.93 -1.80 -8.60
C ARG A 99 1.82 -2.39 -9.47
N SER A 100 0.64 -2.52 -8.93
CA SER A 100 -0.53 -3.03 -9.64
C SER A 100 -1.66 -2.02 -9.67
N ARG A 101 -2.42 -2.04 -10.76
CA ARG A 101 -3.72 -1.36 -10.84
C ARG A 101 -4.73 -2.06 -9.95
N PHE A 102 -5.71 -1.30 -9.48
CA PHE A 102 -6.85 -1.82 -8.73
C PHE A 102 -8.12 -1.00 -8.99
N SER A 103 -9.25 -1.51 -8.54
CA SER A 103 -10.53 -0.79 -8.56
C SER A 103 -11.09 -0.66 -7.15
N HIS A 104 -11.54 0.54 -6.79
CA HIS A 104 -12.24 0.77 -5.52
C HIS A 104 -13.53 -0.06 -5.37
N GLU A 105 -14.10 -0.55 -6.48
CA GLU A 105 -15.24 -1.48 -6.44
C GLU A 105 -14.88 -2.84 -5.84
N THR A 106 -13.59 -3.20 -5.85
CA THR A 106 -13.10 -4.45 -5.26
C THR A 106 -12.59 -4.29 -3.84
N GLU A 107 -12.48 -3.04 -3.35
CA GLU A 107 -12.03 -2.78 -1.99
C GLU A 107 -13.13 -3.01 -0.97
N LYS A 108 -12.74 -3.67 0.11
CA LYS A 108 -13.56 -3.80 1.32
C LYS A 108 -12.71 -3.46 2.53
N ALA A 109 -13.18 -2.51 3.32
CA ALA A 109 -12.54 -2.13 4.57
C ALA A 109 -13.56 -2.19 5.71
N SER A 110 -13.18 -2.79 6.81
CA SER A 110 -13.90 -2.83 8.07
C SER A 110 -12.91 -2.85 9.24
N PRO A 111 -13.32 -2.53 10.48
CA PRO A 111 -12.40 -2.58 11.59
C PRO A 111 -11.62 -3.90 11.66
N GLY A 112 -10.29 -3.83 11.60
CA GLY A 112 -9.38 -4.98 11.63
C GLY A 112 -9.31 -5.82 10.36
N TYR A 113 -9.90 -5.39 9.24
CA TYR A 113 -9.88 -6.13 7.98
C TYR A 113 -9.83 -5.20 6.77
N TYR A 114 -9.00 -5.57 5.79
CA TYR A 114 -8.96 -4.94 4.47
C TYR A 114 -8.87 -6.01 3.38
N GLU A 115 -9.51 -5.76 2.25
CA GLU A 115 -9.47 -6.63 1.06
C GLU A 115 -9.46 -5.79 -0.20
N VAL A 116 -8.66 -6.23 -1.20
CA VAL A 116 -8.65 -5.65 -2.54
C VAL A 116 -8.20 -6.69 -3.56
N ARG A 117 -8.64 -6.55 -4.83
CA ARG A 117 -8.12 -7.32 -5.96
C ARG A 117 -7.13 -6.47 -6.75
N LEU A 118 -5.92 -6.96 -6.89
CA LEU A 118 -4.89 -6.43 -7.80
C LEU A 118 -5.26 -6.84 -9.23
N SER A 119 -5.47 -5.86 -10.11
CA SER A 119 -6.05 -6.11 -11.44
C SER A 119 -5.05 -6.69 -12.43
N ASP A 120 -3.76 -6.35 -12.30
CA ASP A 120 -2.74 -6.74 -13.27
C ASP A 120 -2.38 -8.23 -13.18
N ASP A 121 -2.40 -8.80 -11.97
CA ASP A 121 -2.08 -10.20 -11.72
C ASP A 121 -3.30 -11.03 -11.26
N ASP A 122 -4.47 -10.44 -11.19
CA ASP A 122 -5.71 -11.06 -10.68
C ASP A 122 -5.58 -11.68 -9.28
N ILE A 123 -4.80 -11.05 -8.39
CA ILE A 123 -4.54 -11.52 -7.04
C ILE A 123 -5.52 -10.89 -6.06
N LEU A 124 -6.23 -11.71 -5.27
CA LEU A 124 -7.00 -11.23 -4.14
C LEU A 124 -6.11 -11.12 -2.92
N VAL A 125 -6.01 -9.92 -2.37
CA VAL A 125 -5.27 -9.59 -1.16
C VAL A 125 -6.24 -9.39 -0.01
N GLN A 126 -6.00 -10.04 1.11
CA GLN A 126 -6.76 -9.92 2.35
C GLN A 126 -5.80 -9.69 3.52
N LEU A 127 -6.08 -8.66 4.32
CA LEU A 127 -5.21 -8.20 5.40
C LEU A 127 -5.96 -8.18 6.73
N THR A 128 -5.29 -8.59 7.79
CA THR A 128 -5.74 -8.39 9.17
C THR A 128 -4.54 -8.18 10.09
N ALA A 129 -4.75 -7.69 11.30
CA ALA A 129 -3.68 -7.43 12.25
C ALA A 129 -4.04 -7.87 13.67
N THR A 130 -3.02 -8.25 14.41
CA THR A 130 -3.02 -8.37 15.88
C THR A 130 -2.21 -7.22 16.48
N PRO A 131 -2.08 -7.09 17.81
CA PRO A 131 -1.25 -6.03 18.41
C PRO A 131 0.21 -6.01 17.93
N HIS A 132 0.76 -7.16 17.50
CA HIS A 132 2.18 -7.31 17.15
C HIS A 132 2.45 -7.99 15.80
N CYS A 133 1.42 -8.42 15.07
CA CYS A 133 1.59 -9.13 13.81
C CYS A 133 0.63 -8.62 12.74
N GLY A 134 1.16 -8.39 11.54
CA GLY A 134 0.38 -8.25 10.32
C GLY A 134 0.17 -9.64 9.69
N ILE A 135 -1.03 -9.91 9.20
CA ILE A 135 -1.37 -11.15 8.52
C ILE A 135 -1.85 -10.82 7.12
N HIS A 136 -1.18 -11.39 6.13
CA HIS A 136 -1.51 -11.27 4.71
C HIS A 136 -1.96 -12.62 4.19
N LYS A 137 -3.04 -12.63 3.43
CA LYS A 137 -3.46 -13.77 2.64
C LYS A 137 -3.58 -13.36 1.19
N TYR A 138 -2.85 -14.03 0.33
CA TYR A 138 -2.86 -13.82 -1.12
C TYR A 138 -3.49 -15.02 -1.81
N THR A 139 -4.51 -14.78 -2.63
CA THR A 139 -5.11 -15.79 -3.48
C THR A 139 -4.73 -15.50 -4.92
N TYR A 140 -3.85 -16.30 -5.46
CA TYR A 140 -3.34 -16.20 -6.82
C TYR A 140 -4.25 -16.91 -7.82
N PRO A 141 -4.24 -16.51 -9.09
CA PRO A 141 -4.93 -17.26 -10.13
C PRO A 141 -4.33 -18.66 -10.29
N GLN A 142 -5.17 -19.60 -10.71
CA GLN A 142 -4.77 -20.98 -10.85
C GLN A 142 -3.76 -21.18 -11.98
N GLY A 143 -2.68 -21.87 -11.72
CA GLY A 143 -1.64 -22.21 -12.71
C GLY A 143 -0.50 -21.20 -12.80
N GLU A 144 -0.61 -20.04 -12.14
CA GLU A 144 0.44 -19.03 -12.12
C GLU A 144 1.49 -19.31 -11.02
N THR A 145 2.71 -18.83 -11.26
CA THR A 145 3.79 -18.91 -10.27
C THR A 145 3.58 -17.83 -9.22
N GLN A 146 3.40 -18.24 -7.98
CA GLN A 146 3.21 -17.34 -6.84
C GLN A 146 4.55 -16.71 -6.43
N LYS A 147 4.62 -15.38 -6.43
CA LYS A 147 5.80 -14.60 -6.07
C LYS A 147 5.45 -13.49 -5.10
N LEU A 148 6.44 -13.07 -4.32
CA LEU A 148 6.30 -11.98 -3.36
C LEU A 148 7.57 -11.14 -3.37
N ILE A 149 7.42 -9.84 -3.53
CA ILE A 149 8.47 -8.86 -3.27
C ILE A 149 8.40 -8.44 -1.81
N VAL A 150 9.55 -8.35 -1.16
CA VAL A 150 9.74 -7.70 0.12
C VAL A 150 10.64 -6.49 -0.14
N ASP A 151 10.06 -5.29 -0.12
CA ASP A 151 10.81 -4.05 -0.28
C ASP A 151 11.10 -3.44 1.09
N LEU A 152 12.39 -3.39 1.44
CA LEU A 152 12.88 -2.80 2.69
C LEU A 152 13.38 -1.36 2.50
N ASN A 153 13.35 -0.83 1.27
CA ASN A 153 13.69 0.55 0.98
C ASN A 153 12.44 1.45 0.89
N HIS A 154 11.26 0.83 0.89
CA HIS A 154 10.01 1.58 0.90
C HIS A 154 9.87 2.36 2.22
N CYS A 155 9.47 3.62 2.12
CA CYS A 155 9.07 4.48 3.24
C CYS A 155 8.12 5.57 2.74
N LEU A 156 7.31 6.10 3.59
CA LEU A 156 6.33 7.15 3.32
C LEU A 156 6.93 8.55 3.44
#